data_3d489e1938b6b4efaf1c314463e0d554
#
_entry.id   3d489e1938b6b4efaf1c314463e0d554
#
_cell.length_a   1.000
_cell.length_b   1.000
_cell.length_c   1.000
_cell.angle_alpha   90.00
_cell.angle_beta   90.00
_cell.angle_gamma   90.00
#
_symmetry.space_group_name_H-M   'P 1'
#
loop_
_entity.id
_entity.type
_entity.pdbx_description
1 polymer ?
#
loop_
_entity_poly.entity_id
_entity_poly.type
_entity_poly.pdbx_seq_one_letter_code
_entity_poly.pdbx_strand_id
1 'polypeptide(L)'
;MATPGIKRPIKQIYQVYGRDYAHQFWQASLDAIDLIDQLVSEEGIDCDWRRNGHIALAAKASHFENQKQSSQWLQAEFGHETTLVAPGDLRSEIGSDIYFGGLADNYSGGLQPAKYVFGLARVAAKYGVHLCEKADVQRIERLPTRYLVHTNAGSLNAKEVLVATNGYTDRLVPALKPKIFPVGSYIIVTEPLPADLQEKLSPKGRMFYTTQNFLNYFRLTPDGRMLWGGRNNLSTNLDLQESAKRLRAGMVRAFPELADVPLSHTWTGQLGLTFDLMPHIGRVDGIQTDGIHYAFGYGGHGLSIATYVGTEVGKLLAGQISRSPFQEIPEDTRFFYRGRPWFLPFAAQYYRFKDLVS
;
A
#
# COMPACT_ATOMS: atom_id res chain seq x y z
N MET A 1 -4.50 3.06 -5.23
CA MET A 1 -5.80 2.63 -4.66
C MET A 1 -5.75 2.86 -3.17
N ALA A 2 -6.75 3.54 -2.63
CA ALA A 2 -7.02 3.67 -1.20
C ALA A 2 -8.22 2.74 -0.91
N THR A 3 -8.00 1.67 -0.18
CA THR A 3 -8.99 0.62 0.07
C THR A 3 -9.13 0.38 1.57
N PRO A 4 -10.32 0.00 2.07
CA PRO A 4 -10.49 -0.40 3.46
C PRO A 4 -9.57 -1.56 3.86
N GLY A 5 -9.22 -1.60 5.14
CA GLY A 5 -8.32 -2.60 5.72
C GLY A 5 -6.84 -2.25 5.57
N ILE A 6 -6.02 -3.16 6.08
CA ILE A 6 -4.55 -3.11 6.03
C ILE A 6 -4.00 -4.41 5.44
N LYS A 7 -2.67 -4.57 5.38
CA LYS A 7 -2.09 -5.77 4.77
C LYS A 7 -2.48 -7.07 5.47
N ARG A 8 -2.57 -7.06 6.79
CA ARG A 8 -3.08 -8.21 7.55
C ARG A 8 -4.61 -8.27 7.41
N PRO A 9 -5.21 -9.41 7.01
CA PRO A 9 -6.66 -9.53 6.94
C PRO A 9 -7.32 -9.23 8.29
N ILE A 10 -8.37 -8.42 8.29
CA ILE A 10 -9.03 -7.96 9.52
C ILE A 10 -9.55 -9.10 10.39
N LYS A 11 -9.98 -10.20 9.79
CA LYS A 11 -10.39 -11.41 10.52
C LYS A 11 -9.23 -12.04 11.31
N GLN A 12 -7.99 -11.96 10.78
CA GLN A 12 -6.80 -12.41 11.51
C GLN A 12 -6.42 -11.43 12.64
N ILE A 13 -6.63 -10.13 12.43
CA ILE A 13 -6.44 -9.14 13.50
C ILE A 13 -7.43 -9.42 14.64
N TYR A 14 -8.69 -9.64 14.30
CA TYR A 14 -9.73 -10.00 15.27
C TYR A 14 -9.35 -11.25 16.08
N GLN A 15 -8.83 -12.29 15.44
CA GLN A 15 -8.44 -13.55 16.09
C GLN A 15 -7.20 -13.42 16.98
N VAL A 16 -6.24 -12.57 16.62
CA VAL A 16 -4.94 -12.48 17.31
C VAL A 16 -4.92 -11.38 18.35
N TYR A 17 -5.52 -10.23 18.06
CA TYR A 17 -5.46 -9.05 18.92
C TYR A 17 -6.80 -8.73 19.60
N GLY A 18 -7.86 -9.47 19.26
CA GLY A 18 -9.20 -9.28 19.83
C GLY A 18 -10.07 -8.30 19.07
N ARG A 19 -11.33 -8.24 19.48
CA ARG A 19 -12.40 -7.47 18.83
C ARG A 19 -12.10 -5.98 18.82
N ASP A 20 -11.74 -5.42 19.96
CA ASP A 20 -11.58 -3.97 20.12
C ASP A 20 -10.45 -3.43 19.23
N TYR A 21 -9.33 -4.14 19.16
CA TYR A 21 -8.25 -3.80 18.23
C TYR A 21 -8.68 -3.92 16.78
N ALA A 22 -9.40 -4.97 16.41
CA ALA A 22 -9.90 -5.11 15.05
C ALA A 22 -10.81 -3.95 14.66
N HIS A 23 -11.70 -3.51 15.55
CA HIS A 23 -12.55 -2.33 15.31
C HIS A 23 -11.74 -1.04 15.16
N GLN A 24 -10.73 -0.82 16.01
CA GLN A 24 -9.84 0.36 15.91
C GLN A 24 -9.11 0.39 14.56
N PHE A 25 -8.51 -0.73 14.13
CA PHE A 25 -7.80 -0.80 12.85
C PHE A 25 -8.73 -0.71 11.65
N TRP A 26 -9.92 -1.30 11.75
CA TRP A 26 -10.91 -1.17 10.69
C TRP A 26 -11.33 0.28 10.51
N GLN A 27 -11.71 0.95 11.61
CA GLN A 27 -12.09 2.35 11.60
C GLN A 27 -10.94 3.23 11.09
N ALA A 28 -9.72 3.06 11.60
CA ALA A 28 -8.55 3.79 11.13
C ALA A 28 -8.31 3.64 9.61
N SER A 29 -8.65 2.47 9.04
CA SER A 29 -8.54 2.27 7.59
C SER A 29 -9.61 3.02 6.78
N LEU A 30 -10.80 3.19 7.33
CA LEU A 30 -11.87 4.02 6.74
C LEU A 30 -11.52 5.50 6.88
N ASP A 31 -11.16 5.93 8.09
CA ASP A 31 -10.74 7.31 8.37
C ASP A 31 -9.56 7.74 7.49
N ALA A 32 -8.65 6.81 7.16
CA ALA A 32 -7.54 7.06 6.26
C ALA A 32 -7.97 7.43 4.83
N ILE A 33 -9.09 6.87 4.36
CA ILE A 33 -9.66 7.18 3.05
C ILE A 33 -10.39 8.52 3.11
N ASP A 34 -11.15 8.75 4.18
CA ASP A 34 -11.87 10.01 4.39
C ASP A 34 -10.90 11.18 4.59
N LEU A 35 -9.77 10.95 5.25
CA LEU A 35 -8.71 11.93 5.40
C LEU A 35 -8.09 12.36 4.05
N ILE A 36 -7.98 11.44 3.08
CA ILE A 36 -7.56 11.82 1.73
C ILE A 36 -8.59 12.75 1.10
N ASP A 37 -9.89 12.42 1.19
CA ASP A 37 -10.99 13.28 0.71
C ASP A 37 -10.88 14.69 1.30
N GLN A 38 -10.73 14.75 2.61
CA GLN A 38 -10.61 16.00 3.35
C GLN A 38 -9.40 16.82 2.87
N LEU A 39 -8.19 16.24 2.88
CA LEU A 39 -6.97 16.93 2.46
C LEU A 39 -7.01 17.40 1.00
N VAL A 40 -7.55 16.57 0.11
CA VAL A 40 -7.69 16.92 -1.31
C VAL A 40 -8.63 18.10 -1.48
N SER A 41 -9.76 18.11 -0.76
CA SER A 41 -10.78 19.17 -0.82
C SER A 41 -10.30 20.47 -0.16
N GLU A 42 -9.82 20.39 1.10
CA GLU A 42 -9.46 21.57 1.89
C GLU A 42 -8.20 22.27 1.38
N GLU A 43 -7.21 21.51 0.90
CA GLU A 43 -5.95 22.07 0.42
C GLU A 43 -5.87 22.21 -1.12
N GLY A 44 -6.94 21.86 -1.83
CA GLY A 44 -7.01 22.00 -3.28
C GLY A 44 -5.97 21.17 -4.02
N ILE A 45 -5.76 19.91 -3.61
CA ILE A 45 -4.78 19.02 -4.22
C ILE A 45 -5.37 18.38 -5.48
N ASP A 46 -4.94 18.84 -6.66
CA ASP A 46 -5.30 18.18 -7.92
C ASP A 46 -4.51 16.88 -8.11
N CYS A 47 -5.14 15.76 -7.78
CA CYS A 47 -4.54 14.43 -7.86
C CYS A 47 -5.45 13.38 -8.50
N ASP A 48 -6.44 13.78 -9.28
CA ASP A 48 -7.43 12.90 -9.93
C ASP A 48 -8.16 11.99 -8.92
N TRP A 49 -8.40 12.47 -7.72
CA TRP A 49 -9.11 11.72 -6.68
C TRP A 49 -10.55 11.41 -7.05
N ARG A 50 -10.93 10.14 -6.95
CA ARG A 50 -12.30 9.68 -7.23
C ARG A 50 -12.68 8.52 -6.32
N ARG A 51 -13.87 8.56 -5.72
CA ARG A 51 -14.50 7.48 -4.95
C ARG A 51 -15.29 6.55 -5.88
N ASN A 52 -14.64 5.86 -6.78
CA ASN A 52 -15.25 4.94 -7.74
C ASN A 52 -15.27 3.48 -7.29
N GLY A 53 -14.80 3.21 -6.09
CA GLY A 53 -14.78 1.88 -5.51
C GLY A 53 -13.77 0.93 -6.15
N HIS A 54 -13.70 -0.28 -5.58
CA HIS A 54 -12.89 -1.37 -6.14
C HIS A 54 -13.67 -2.68 -6.20
N ILE A 55 -13.14 -3.65 -6.94
CA ILE A 55 -13.60 -5.04 -6.92
C ILE A 55 -12.41 -5.96 -6.65
N ALA A 56 -12.54 -6.79 -5.60
CA ALA A 56 -11.69 -7.94 -5.39
C ALA A 56 -12.19 -9.08 -6.27
N LEU A 57 -11.47 -9.39 -7.36
CA LEU A 57 -11.86 -10.38 -8.34
C LEU A 57 -11.46 -11.80 -7.89
N ALA A 58 -12.42 -12.71 -7.83
CA ALA A 58 -12.21 -14.10 -7.47
C ALA A 58 -11.47 -14.85 -8.57
N ALA A 59 -10.23 -15.24 -8.32
CA ALA A 59 -9.41 -15.97 -9.29
C ALA A 59 -9.79 -17.47 -9.40
N LYS A 60 -10.59 -17.98 -8.45
CA LYS A 60 -11.12 -19.35 -8.39
C LYS A 60 -12.54 -19.33 -7.82
N ALA A 61 -13.33 -20.36 -8.08
CA ALA A 61 -14.68 -20.49 -7.51
C ALA A 61 -14.65 -20.53 -5.98
N SER A 62 -13.67 -21.23 -5.38
CA SER A 62 -13.47 -21.26 -3.91
C SER A 62 -13.23 -19.86 -3.33
N HIS A 63 -12.57 -18.98 -4.05
CA HIS A 63 -12.33 -17.60 -3.61
C HIS A 63 -13.64 -16.80 -3.56
N PHE A 64 -14.55 -17.03 -4.51
CA PHE A 64 -15.87 -16.38 -4.51
C PHE A 64 -16.72 -16.83 -3.32
N GLU A 65 -16.71 -18.13 -2.99
CA GLU A 65 -17.39 -18.63 -1.79
C GLU A 65 -16.81 -18.01 -0.51
N ASN A 66 -15.50 -17.86 -0.43
CA ASN A 66 -14.85 -17.17 0.69
C ASN A 66 -15.24 -15.67 0.75
N GLN A 67 -15.46 -15.03 -0.39
CA GLN A 67 -15.93 -13.65 -0.44
C GLN A 67 -17.36 -13.49 0.09
N LYS A 68 -18.26 -14.45 -0.16
CA LYS A 68 -19.61 -14.44 0.41
C LYS A 68 -19.57 -14.45 1.93
N GLN A 69 -18.78 -15.37 2.51
CA GLN A 69 -18.60 -15.45 3.96
C GLN A 69 -17.95 -14.17 4.53
N SER A 70 -16.98 -13.60 3.83
CA SER A 70 -16.30 -12.37 4.25
C SER A 70 -17.25 -11.18 4.23
N SER A 71 -18.07 -11.03 3.19
CA SER A 71 -19.07 -9.96 3.07
C SER A 71 -20.06 -10.02 4.24
N GLN A 72 -20.63 -11.20 4.51
CA GLN A 72 -21.57 -11.39 5.63
C GLN A 72 -20.92 -11.05 6.97
N TRP A 73 -19.67 -11.47 7.18
CA TRP A 73 -18.96 -11.22 8.44
C TRP A 73 -18.61 -9.74 8.60
N LEU A 74 -18.17 -9.04 7.53
CA LEU A 74 -17.90 -7.60 7.55
C LEU A 74 -19.16 -6.80 7.88
N GLN A 75 -20.30 -7.17 7.29
CA GLN A 75 -21.58 -6.54 7.60
C GLN A 75 -22.01 -6.77 9.05
N ALA A 76 -21.90 -8.02 9.54
CA ALA A 76 -22.34 -8.36 10.89
C ALA A 76 -21.45 -7.77 11.98
N GLU A 77 -20.13 -7.73 11.76
CA GLU A 77 -19.17 -7.31 12.80
C GLU A 77 -18.87 -5.81 12.73
N PHE A 78 -18.77 -5.22 11.55
CA PHE A 78 -18.34 -3.83 11.36
C PHE A 78 -19.42 -2.93 10.75
N GLY A 79 -20.59 -3.45 10.38
CA GLY A 79 -21.60 -2.71 9.65
C GLY A 79 -21.15 -2.26 8.25
N HIS A 80 -20.09 -2.88 7.71
CA HIS A 80 -19.49 -2.47 6.44
C HIS A 80 -20.15 -3.16 5.25
N GLU A 81 -20.76 -2.37 4.40
CA GLU A 81 -21.50 -2.87 3.23
C GLU A 81 -20.56 -3.16 2.05
N THR A 82 -20.70 -4.35 1.51
CA THR A 82 -20.04 -4.76 0.26
C THR A 82 -21.05 -5.45 -0.65
N THR A 83 -20.81 -5.44 -1.96
CA THR A 83 -21.71 -6.03 -2.95
C THR A 83 -21.03 -7.23 -3.61
N LEU A 84 -21.67 -8.39 -3.55
CA LEU A 84 -21.25 -9.56 -4.30
C LEU A 84 -21.66 -9.41 -5.77
N VAL A 85 -20.68 -9.55 -6.66
CA VAL A 85 -20.88 -9.57 -8.11
C VAL A 85 -20.77 -11.02 -8.58
N ALA A 86 -21.89 -11.62 -8.93
CA ALA A 86 -21.92 -13.01 -9.40
C ALA A 86 -21.15 -13.17 -10.74
N PRO A 87 -20.68 -14.38 -11.08
CA PRO A 87 -19.96 -14.61 -12.36
C PRO A 87 -20.74 -14.13 -13.58
N GLY A 88 -22.07 -14.34 -13.61
CA GLY A 88 -22.94 -13.90 -14.73
C GLY A 88 -23.07 -12.38 -14.86
N ASP A 89 -22.85 -11.63 -13.76
CA ASP A 89 -23.01 -10.18 -13.70
C ASP A 89 -21.68 -9.43 -13.86
N LEU A 90 -20.53 -10.14 -13.86
CA LEU A 90 -19.21 -9.51 -13.92
C LEU A 90 -18.99 -8.61 -15.13
N ARG A 91 -19.62 -8.92 -16.27
CA ARG A 91 -19.52 -8.11 -17.49
C ARG A 91 -20.04 -6.68 -17.32
N SER A 92 -20.89 -6.42 -16.32
CA SER A 92 -21.34 -5.06 -15.97
C SER A 92 -20.28 -4.24 -15.23
N GLU A 93 -19.20 -4.88 -14.81
CA GLU A 93 -18.12 -4.27 -13.99
C GLU A 93 -16.76 -4.33 -14.68
N ILE A 94 -16.48 -5.42 -15.41
CA ILE A 94 -15.17 -5.69 -16.02
C ILE A 94 -15.31 -6.48 -17.32
N GLY A 95 -14.57 -6.10 -18.35
CA GLY A 95 -14.53 -6.73 -19.65
C GLY A 95 -13.67 -8.00 -19.72
N SER A 96 -13.73 -8.88 -18.70
CA SER A 96 -12.92 -10.10 -18.63
C SER A 96 -13.76 -11.30 -18.20
N ASP A 97 -13.50 -12.48 -18.79
CA ASP A 97 -14.22 -13.73 -18.51
C ASP A 97 -13.43 -14.71 -17.63
N ILE A 98 -12.22 -14.37 -17.20
CA ILE A 98 -11.35 -15.31 -16.48
C ILE A 98 -11.62 -15.39 -14.98
N TYR A 99 -12.55 -14.60 -14.46
CA TYR A 99 -12.82 -14.48 -13.01
C TYR A 99 -14.15 -15.17 -12.64
N PHE A 100 -14.22 -15.66 -11.41
CA PHE A 100 -15.32 -16.45 -10.86
C PHE A 100 -16.29 -15.62 -9.99
N GLY A 101 -16.38 -14.33 -10.25
CA GLY A 101 -17.14 -13.37 -9.45
C GLY A 101 -16.25 -12.35 -8.79
N GLY A 102 -16.81 -11.53 -7.91
CA GLY A 102 -16.06 -10.52 -7.19
C GLY A 102 -16.80 -9.93 -6.00
N LEU A 103 -16.05 -9.25 -5.14
CA LEU A 103 -16.59 -8.48 -4.03
C LEU A 103 -16.31 -7.01 -4.28
N ALA A 104 -17.35 -6.23 -4.55
CA ALA A 104 -17.28 -4.80 -4.77
C ALA A 104 -17.39 -4.06 -3.44
N ASP A 105 -16.54 -3.06 -3.27
CA ASP A 105 -16.52 -2.14 -2.13
C ASP A 105 -16.51 -0.70 -2.64
N ASN A 106 -17.58 0.02 -2.38
CA ASN A 106 -17.78 1.39 -2.85
C ASN A 106 -17.07 2.45 -1.98
N TYR A 107 -16.56 2.07 -0.81
CA TYR A 107 -15.87 3.00 0.08
C TYR A 107 -14.51 3.44 -0.44
N SER A 108 -13.91 2.67 -1.31
CA SER A 108 -12.57 2.87 -1.86
C SER A 108 -12.48 4.02 -2.85
N GLY A 109 -11.30 4.62 -2.92
CA GLY A 109 -10.99 5.66 -3.89
C GLY A 109 -9.65 5.46 -4.61
N GLY A 110 -9.51 6.11 -5.74
CA GLY A 110 -8.31 6.11 -6.57
C GLY A 110 -7.81 7.52 -6.84
N LEU A 111 -6.48 7.65 -6.93
CA LEU A 111 -5.82 8.92 -7.28
C LEU A 111 -4.52 8.67 -8.04
N GLN A 112 -3.91 9.73 -8.53
CA GLN A 112 -2.58 9.70 -9.12
C GLN A 112 -1.54 9.96 -8.00
N PRO A 113 -0.74 8.94 -7.59
CA PRO A 113 0.09 9.02 -6.39
C PRO A 113 1.14 10.11 -6.42
N ALA A 114 1.78 10.36 -7.57
CA ALA A 114 2.79 11.41 -7.66
C ALA A 114 2.17 12.80 -7.51
N LYS A 115 1.02 13.08 -8.16
CA LYS A 115 0.29 14.34 -7.99
C LYS A 115 -0.09 14.55 -6.51
N TYR A 116 -0.54 13.49 -5.84
CA TYR A 116 -0.91 13.55 -4.43
C TYR A 116 0.29 13.89 -3.53
N VAL A 117 1.41 13.17 -3.69
CA VAL A 117 2.64 13.42 -2.90
C VAL A 117 3.19 14.82 -3.15
N PHE A 118 3.25 15.28 -4.41
CA PHE A 118 3.67 16.66 -4.71
C PHE A 118 2.67 17.70 -4.19
N GLY A 119 1.37 17.38 -4.19
CA GLY A 119 0.35 18.20 -3.56
C GLY A 119 0.59 18.36 -2.06
N LEU A 120 0.77 17.24 -1.34
CA LEU A 120 1.10 17.25 0.09
C LEU A 120 2.40 18.01 0.38
N ALA A 121 3.43 17.85 -0.46
CA ALA A 121 4.68 18.59 -0.32
C ALA A 121 4.47 20.11 -0.43
N ARG A 122 3.67 20.58 -1.41
CA ARG A 122 3.31 22.00 -1.54
C ARG A 122 2.55 22.51 -0.32
N VAL A 123 1.62 21.71 0.19
CA VAL A 123 0.86 22.02 1.42
C VAL A 123 1.81 22.13 2.60
N ALA A 124 2.70 21.17 2.79
CA ALA A 124 3.69 21.21 3.86
C ALA A 124 4.57 22.49 3.78
N ALA A 125 5.05 22.84 2.59
CA ALA A 125 5.81 24.08 2.38
C ALA A 125 4.98 25.35 2.69
N LYS A 126 3.69 25.38 2.32
CA LYS A 126 2.74 26.46 2.66
C LYS A 126 2.65 26.66 4.19
N TYR A 127 2.74 25.60 4.95
CA TYR A 127 2.75 25.63 6.42
C TYR A 127 4.16 25.77 7.03
N GLY A 128 5.17 26.13 6.27
CA GLY A 128 6.51 26.47 6.75
C GLY A 128 7.47 25.28 6.89
N VAL A 129 7.15 24.12 6.35
CA VAL A 129 8.07 22.98 6.32
C VAL A 129 9.16 23.21 5.27
N HIS A 130 10.42 23.08 5.67
CA HIS A 130 11.56 23.11 4.74
C HIS A 130 11.74 21.75 4.07
N LEU A 131 11.54 21.69 2.76
CA LEU A 131 11.74 20.50 1.95
C LEU A 131 13.16 20.50 1.37
N CYS A 132 13.98 19.55 1.75
CA CYS A 132 15.37 19.45 1.28
C CYS A 132 15.49 18.24 0.34
N GLU A 133 15.39 18.49 -0.96
CA GLU A 133 15.65 17.49 -1.98
C GLU A 133 17.15 17.19 -2.13
N LYS A 134 17.49 15.98 -2.56
CA LYS A 134 18.87 15.53 -2.80
C LYS A 134 19.77 15.64 -1.54
N ALA A 135 19.15 15.71 -0.37
CA ALA A 135 19.81 15.77 0.93
C ALA A 135 19.80 14.38 1.59
N ASP A 136 20.59 13.45 1.06
CA ASP A 136 20.67 12.08 1.56
C ASP A 136 21.27 12.05 2.97
N VAL A 137 20.51 11.54 3.95
CA VAL A 137 20.94 11.47 5.35
C VAL A 137 21.91 10.32 5.51
N GLN A 138 23.16 10.64 5.85
CA GLN A 138 24.25 9.68 5.96
C GLN A 138 24.51 9.21 7.40
N ARG A 139 24.24 10.08 8.39
CA ARG A 139 24.47 9.79 9.81
C ARG A 139 23.57 10.66 10.68
N ILE A 140 23.08 10.09 11.77
CA ILE A 140 22.39 10.79 12.84
C ILE A 140 23.24 10.65 14.09
N GLU A 141 23.67 11.78 14.65
CA GLU A 141 24.49 11.86 15.86
C GLU A 141 23.67 12.47 16.99
N ARG A 142 23.63 11.78 18.13
CA ARG A 142 22.98 12.32 19.31
C ARG A 142 23.94 13.26 20.06
N LEU A 143 23.46 14.45 20.34
CA LEU A 143 24.06 15.42 21.24
C LEU A 143 23.27 15.46 22.56
N PRO A 144 23.75 16.11 23.64
CA PRO A 144 23.07 16.08 24.93
C PRO A 144 21.59 16.52 24.93
N THR A 145 21.20 17.45 24.04
CA THR A 145 19.84 18.03 24.00
C THR A 145 19.19 17.98 22.61
N ARG A 146 19.82 17.37 21.61
CA ARG A 146 19.38 17.40 20.21
C ARG A 146 20.08 16.34 19.39
N TYR A 147 19.69 16.22 18.13
CA TYR A 147 20.36 15.42 17.11
C TYR A 147 21.07 16.31 16.10
N LEU A 148 22.26 15.92 15.66
CA LEU A 148 22.92 16.47 14.48
C LEU A 148 22.74 15.47 13.34
N VAL A 149 21.95 15.88 12.33
CA VAL A 149 21.64 15.08 11.16
C VAL A 149 22.58 15.49 10.05
N HIS A 150 23.47 14.59 9.62
CA HIS A 150 24.43 14.81 8.56
C HIS A 150 23.88 14.32 7.23
N THR A 151 23.92 15.18 6.23
CA THR A 151 23.55 14.85 4.85
C THR A 151 24.74 15.08 3.92
N ASN A 152 24.63 14.62 2.68
CA ASN A 152 25.60 14.95 1.62
C ASN A 152 25.61 16.44 1.25
N ALA A 153 24.58 17.20 1.62
CA ALA A 153 24.43 18.64 1.32
C ALA A 153 24.74 19.56 2.50
N GLY A 154 25.00 19.01 3.72
CA GLY A 154 25.24 19.75 4.93
C GLY A 154 24.69 19.06 6.16
N SER A 155 24.65 19.76 7.28
CA SER A 155 24.16 19.21 8.54
C SER A 155 23.10 20.13 9.16
N LEU A 156 22.13 19.53 9.86
CA LEU A 156 21.09 20.27 10.57
C LEU A 156 20.92 19.77 12.00
N ASN A 157 20.52 20.66 12.91
CA ASN A 157 20.16 20.32 14.26
C ASN A 157 18.65 20.04 14.36
N ALA A 158 18.28 18.94 15.01
CA ALA A 158 16.88 18.56 15.25
C ALA A 158 16.69 18.16 16.71
N LYS A 159 15.53 18.50 17.30
CA LYS A 159 15.14 18.03 18.65
C LYS A 159 14.66 16.59 18.58
N GLU A 160 13.91 16.26 17.54
CA GLU A 160 13.32 14.96 17.27
C GLU A 160 13.62 14.56 15.82
N VAL A 161 13.72 13.27 15.55
CA VAL A 161 13.92 12.72 14.21
C VAL A 161 12.84 11.68 13.94
N LEU A 162 12.17 11.78 12.81
CA LEU A 162 11.25 10.76 12.32
C LEU A 162 11.85 10.04 11.11
N VAL A 163 12.02 8.73 11.22
CA VAL A 163 12.42 7.85 10.11
C VAL A 163 11.15 7.30 9.43
N ALA A 164 10.83 7.83 8.27
CA ALA A 164 9.67 7.46 7.46
C ALA A 164 10.05 6.79 6.12
N THR A 165 11.18 6.10 6.10
CA THR A 165 11.79 5.51 4.88
C THR A 165 11.11 4.23 4.41
N ASN A 166 10.22 3.63 5.21
CA ASN A 166 9.43 2.43 4.89
C ASN A 166 10.27 1.32 4.22
N GLY A 167 9.92 0.87 3.02
CA GLY A 167 10.64 -0.17 2.28
C GLY A 167 12.10 0.16 1.92
N TYR A 168 12.52 1.41 2.09
CA TYR A 168 13.89 1.89 1.85
C TYR A 168 14.70 2.05 3.14
N THR A 169 14.20 1.54 4.27
CA THR A 169 14.94 1.54 5.55
C THR A 169 16.17 0.67 5.45
N ASP A 170 17.34 1.26 5.71
CA ASP A 170 18.63 0.60 5.58
C ASP A 170 19.52 0.70 6.84
N ARG A 171 20.78 1.11 6.69
CA ARG A 171 21.80 1.12 7.75
C ARG A 171 21.79 2.40 8.59
N LEU A 172 21.02 3.42 8.21
CA LEU A 172 21.03 4.70 8.90
C LEU A 172 20.67 4.56 10.38
N VAL A 173 19.63 3.75 10.67
CA VAL A 173 19.24 3.39 12.04
C VAL A 173 19.21 1.85 12.15
N PRO A 174 20.32 1.23 12.58
CA PRO A 174 20.50 -0.23 12.53
C PRO A 174 19.42 -1.01 13.29
N ALA A 175 18.85 -0.44 14.36
CA ALA A 175 17.80 -1.05 15.16
C ALA A 175 16.48 -1.25 14.39
N LEU A 176 16.23 -0.51 13.32
CA LEU A 176 15.03 -0.63 12.50
C LEU A 176 15.15 -1.71 11.43
N LYS A 177 16.36 -2.05 11.03
CA LYS A 177 16.62 -2.97 9.92
C LYS A 177 16.03 -4.38 10.11
N PRO A 178 16.05 -5.01 11.30
CA PRO A 178 15.43 -6.32 11.50
C PRO A 178 13.90 -6.30 11.58
N LYS A 179 13.27 -5.12 11.66
CA LYS A 179 11.83 -4.94 11.88
C LYS A 179 11.02 -4.88 10.57
N ILE A 180 11.69 -4.53 9.45
CA ILE A 180 11.04 -4.33 8.15
C ILE A 180 11.87 -4.94 7.04
N PHE A 181 11.22 -5.53 6.03
CA PHE A 181 11.90 -6.06 4.85
C PHE A 181 11.25 -5.57 3.55
N PRO A 182 12.06 -5.27 2.53
CA PRO A 182 11.56 -4.79 1.25
C PRO A 182 11.03 -5.95 0.39
N VAL A 183 9.93 -5.69 -0.32
CA VAL A 183 9.37 -6.57 -1.35
C VAL A 183 9.14 -5.76 -2.61
N GLY A 184 9.60 -6.25 -3.75
CA GLY A 184 9.44 -5.59 -5.05
C GLY A 184 7.99 -5.63 -5.54
N SER A 185 7.53 -4.50 -6.06
CA SER A 185 6.27 -4.39 -6.79
C SER A 185 6.52 -3.68 -8.11
N TYR A 186 5.90 -4.16 -9.17
CA TYR A 186 6.18 -3.76 -10.54
C TYR A 186 4.90 -3.33 -11.23
N ILE A 187 4.99 -2.34 -12.11
CA ILE A 187 3.86 -1.76 -12.83
C ILE A 187 4.23 -1.59 -14.30
N ILE A 188 3.27 -1.85 -15.16
CA ILE A 188 3.26 -1.47 -16.57
C ILE A 188 2.05 -0.58 -16.85
N VAL A 189 2.18 0.30 -17.84
CA VAL A 189 1.08 1.14 -18.32
C VAL A 189 1.08 1.12 -19.84
N THR A 190 -0.09 0.96 -20.45
CA THR A 190 -0.25 0.97 -21.91
C THR A 190 -0.20 2.40 -22.47
N GLU A 191 -0.12 2.54 -23.78
CA GLU A 191 -0.57 3.77 -24.46
C GLU A 191 -2.07 3.99 -24.21
N PRO A 192 -2.61 5.22 -24.44
CA PRO A 192 -4.03 5.50 -24.29
C PRO A 192 -4.87 4.58 -25.18
N LEU A 193 -5.96 4.06 -24.60
CA LEU A 193 -6.90 3.18 -25.27
C LEU A 193 -8.03 3.98 -25.93
N PRO A 194 -8.62 3.50 -27.03
CA PRO A 194 -9.85 4.05 -27.57
C PRO A 194 -11.00 4.05 -26.55
N ALA A 195 -11.89 5.03 -26.59
CA ALA A 195 -12.94 5.24 -25.59
C ALA A 195 -13.91 4.03 -25.49
N ASP A 196 -14.27 3.43 -26.60
CA ASP A 196 -15.09 2.24 -26.67
C ASP A 196 -14.44 1.02 -25.98
N LEU A 197 -13.12 0.89 -26.12
CA LEU A 197 -12.37 -0.15 -25.44
C LEU A 197 -12.27 0.13 -23.93
N GLN A 198 -12.07 1.40 -23.52
CA GLN A 198 -12.09 1.77 -22.11
C GLN A 198 -13.42 1.41 -21.43
N GLU A 199 -14.54 1.76 -22.07
CA GLU A 199 -15.88 1.43 -21.60
C GLU A 199 -16.09 -0.08 -21.51
N LYS A 200 -15.66 -0.83 -22.51
CA LYS A 200 -15.73 -2.30 -22.53
C LYS A 200 -14.93 -2.92 -21.40
N LEU A 201 -13.70 -2.45 -21.14
CA LEU A 201 -12.79 -3.04 -20.15
C LEU A 201 -13.17 -2.70 -18.70
N SER A 202 -13.69 -1.51 -18.46
CA SER A 202 -14.08 -1.05 -17.12
C SER A 202 -15.30 -0.11 -17.18
N PRO A 203 -16.52 -0.67 -17.38
CA PRO A 203 -17.75 0.11 -17.60
C PRO A 203 -18.02 1.16 -16.51
N LYS A 204 -17.66 0.86 -15.26
CA LYS A 204 -17.87 1.78 -14.12
C LYS A 204 -16.57 2.48 -13.65
N GLY A 205 -15.47 2.32 -14.39
CA GLY A 205 -14.19 2.96 -14.06
C GLY A 205 -13.63 2.55 -12.69
N ARG A 206 -13.96 1.36 -12.19
CA ARG A 206 -13.50 0.86 -10.89
C ARG A 206 -12.03 0.48 -10.91
N MET A 207 -11.49 0.33 -9.71
CA MET A 207 -10.19 -0.30 -9.48
C MET A 207 -10.38 -1.79 -9.22
N PHE A 208 -9.38 -2.60 -9.60
CA PHE A 208 -9.46 -4.06 -9.47
C PHE A 208 -8.20 -4.63 -8.83
N TYR A 209 -8.36 -5.69 -8.06
CA TYR A 209 -7.26 -6.58 -7.69
C TYR A 209 -7.76 -8.03 -7.62
N THR A 210 -6.84 -8.99 -7.80
CA THR A 210 -7.18 -10.42 -7.78
C THR A 210 -6.92 -11.02 -6.40
N THR A 211 -7.64 -12.09 -6.06
CA THR A 211 -7.56 -12.74 -4.73
C THR A 211 -6.39 -13.70 -4.55
N GLN A 212 -5.51 -13.84 -5.53
CA GLN A 212 -4.30 -14.65 -5.45
C GLN A 212 -3.25 -14.05 -4.52
N ASN A 213 -2.34 -14.85 -3.97
CA ASN A 213 -1.19 -14.35 -3.20
C ASN A 213 -0.25 -13.50 -4.09
N PHE A 214 0.01 -13.96 -5.32
CA PHE A 214 0.65 -13.16 -6.37
C PHE A 214 -0.42 -12.36 -7.12
N LEU A 215 -1.06 -11.46 -6.41
CA LEU A 215 -2.16 -10.66 -6.95
C LEU A 215 -1.70 -9.73 -8.07
N ASN A 216 -2.58 -9.50 -9.00
CA ASN A 216 -2.54 -8.36 -9.91
C ASN A 216 -3.49 -7.28 -9.39
N TYR A 217 -3.13 -6.01 -9.60
CA TYR A 217 -3.99 -4.87 -9.34
C TYR A 217 -3.95 -3.94 -10.56
N PHE A 218 -5.09 -3.44 -10.96
CA PHE A 218 -5.19 -2.67 -12.20
C PHE A 218 -6.37 -1.72 -12.21
N ARG A 219 -6.29 -0.74 -13.08
CA ARG A 219 -7.36 0.22 -13.35
C ARG A 219 -7.11 0.95 -14.66
N LEU A 220 -8.12 1.61 -15.18
CA LEU A 220 -7.93 2.66 -16.16
C LEU A 220 -7.46 3.95 -15.46
N THR A 221 -6.51 4.64 -16.07
CA THR A 221 -6.10 5.98 -15.65
C THR A 221 -7.04 7.03 -16.22
N PRO A 222 -7.10 8.27 -15.67
CA PRO A 222 -7.96 9.32 -16.21
C PRO A 222 -7.69 9.69 -17.67
N ASP A 223 -6.47 9.47 -18.16
CA ASP A 223 -6.07 9.66 -19.57
C ASP A 223 -6.25 8.39 -20.43
N GLY A 224 -7.03 7.42 -19.92
CA GLY A 224 -7.49 6.25 -20.70
C GLY A 224 -6.47 5.14 -20.91
N ARG A 225 -5.44 5.01 -20.06
CA ARG A 225 -4.45 3.94 -20.13
C ARG A 225 -4.81 2.80 -19.19
N MET A 226 -4.46 1.57 -19.54
CA MET A 226 -4.50 0.45 -18.60
C MET A 226 -3.23 0.45 -17.76
N LEU A 227 -3.37 0.72 -16.45
CA LEU A 227 -2.32 0.49 -15.46
C LEU A 227 -2.48 -0.91 -14.90
N TRP A 228 -1.43 -1.73 -14.99
CA TRP A 228 -1.41 -3.11 -14.51
C TRP A 228 -0.18 -3.35 -13.64
N GLY A 229 -0.42 -3.71 -12.38
CA GLY A 229 0.64 -3.98 -11.41
C GLY A 229 0.56 -5.37 -10.83
N GLY A 230 1.68 -5.82 -10.26
CA GLY A 230 1.75 -7.13 -9.61
C GLY A 230 3.11 -7.44 -9.01
N ARG A 231 3.18 -8.60 -8.37
CA ARG A 231 4.41 -9.14 -7.76
C ARG A 231 4.88 -10.33 -8.58
N ASN A 232 6.04 -10.21 -9.21
CA ASN A 232 6.55 -11.31 -10.05
C ASN A 232 7.25 -12.42 -9.25
N ASN A 233 8.04 -12.06 -8.23
CA ASN A 233 8.82 -13.03 -7.44
C ASN A 233 9.22 -12.53 -6.05
N LEU A 234 8.61 -11.46 -5.53
CA LEU A 234 8.95 -10.76 -4.29
C LEU A 234 10.33 -10.06 -4.29
N SER A 235 11.19 -10.31 -5.27
CA SER A 235 12.50 -9.66 -5.38
C SER A 235 12.38 -8.17 -5.65
N THR A 236 13.28 -7.39 -5.09
CA THR A 236 13.43 -5.95 -5.39
C THR A 236 14.30 -5.68 -6.61
N ASN A 237 14.99 -6.70 -7.14
CA ASN A 237 16.05 -6.59 -8.15
C ASN A 237 15.71 -7.31 -9.46
N LEU A 238 14.44 -7.58 -9.74
CA LEU A 238 14.05 -8.14 -11.02
C LEU A 238 14.26 -7.09 -12.12
N ASP A 239 14.80 -7.52 -13.24
CA ASP A 239 14.92 -6.69 -14.43
C ASP A 239 13.55 -6.16 -14.89
N LEU A 240 13.49 -4.87 -15.25
CA LEU A 240 12.24 -4.21 -15.61
C LEU A 240 11.64 -4.76 -16.89
N GLN A 241 12.45 -5.15 -17.87
CA GLN A 241 11.94 -5.71 -19.14
C GLN A 241 11.34 -7.10 -18.90
N GLU A 242 12.02 -7.95 -18.13
CA GLU A 242 11.53 -9.26 -17.75
C GLU A 242 10.25 -9.14 -16.91
N SER A 243 10.20 -8.18 -16.00
CA SER A 243 9.00 -7.87 -15.21
C SER A 243 7.85 -7.42 -16.11
N ALA A 244 8.12 -6.52 -17.06
CA ALA A 244 7.11 -6.01 -18.00
C ALA A 244 6.54 -7.13 -18.86
N LYS A 245 7.36 -8.08 -19.36
CA LYS A 245 6.89 -9.25 -20.13
C LYS A 245 5.92 -10.10 -19.31
N ARG A 246 6.24 -10.39 -18.06
CA ARG A 246 5.38 -11.20 -17.16
C ARG A 246 4.08 -10.51 -16.84
N LEU A 247 4.12 -9.21 -16.53
CA LEU A 247 2.92 -8.42 -16.25
C LEU A 247 2.04 -8.31 -17.50
N ARG A 248 2.64 -8.08 -18.68
CA ARG A 248 1.93 -8.06 -19.96
C ARG A 248 1.21 -9.37 -20.23
N ALA A 249 1.87 -10.51 -20.01
CA ALA A 249 1.24 -11.82 -20.18
C ALA A 249 0.00 -11.99 -19.26
N GLY A 250 0.07 -11.50 -18.02
CA GLY A 250 -1.07 -11.49 -17.09
C GLY A 250 -2.19 -10.56 -17.57
N MET A 251 -1.84 -9.37 -18.03
CA MET A 251 -2.79 -8.38 -18.57
C MET A 251 -3.50 -8.90 -19.82
N VAL A 252 -2.76 -9.45 -20.79
CA VAL A 252 -3.32 -10.00 -22.04
C VAL A 252 -4.19 -11.23 -21.78
N ARG A 253 -3.84 -12.05 -20.79
CA ARG A 253 -4.71 -13.17 -20.38
C ARG A 253 -6.06 -12.68 -19.87
N ALA A 254 -6.09 -11.57 -19.13
CA ALA A 254 -7.32 -10.97 -18.63
C ALA A 254 -8.08 -10.18 -19.71
N PHE A 255 -7.33 -9.54 -20.60
CA PHE A 255 -7.84 -8.67 -21.66
C PHE A 255 -7.11 -8.96 -22.98
N PRO A 256 -7.54 -9.96 -23.76
CA PRO A 256 -6.90 -10.31 -25.04
C PRO A 256 -6.81 -9.15 -26.02
N GLU A 257 -7.73 -8.20 -25.95
CA GLU A 257 -7.77 -7.00 -26.78
C GLU A 257 -6.54 -6.08 -26.59
N LEU A 258 -5.81 -6.24 -25.48
CA LEU A 258 -4.60 -5.48 -25.19
C LEU A 258 -3.32 -6.13 -25.74
N ALA A 259 -3.42 -7.23 -26.49
CA ALA A 259 -2.26 -7.98 -26.98
C ALA A 259 -1.31 -7.12 -27.83
N ASP A 260 -1.85 -6.26 -28.69
CA ASP A 260 -1.08 -5.43 -29.63
C ASP A 260 -0.91 -3.97 -29.14
N VAL A 261 -1.46 -3.62 -27.97
CA VAL A 261 -1.33 -2.27 -27.42
C VAL A 261 0.08 -2.08 -26.85
N PRO A 262 0.84 -1.05 -27.29
CA PRO A 262 2.17 -0.78 -26.77
C PRO A 262 2.15 -0.40 -25.29
N LEU A 263 3.25 -0.69 -24.59
CA LEU A 263 3.49 -0.19 -23.24
C LEU A 263 4.19 1.16 -23.32
N SER A 264 3.65 2.17 -22.63
CA SER A 264 4.26 3.50 -22.54
C SER A 264 5.25 3.59 -21.39
N HIS A 265 4.95 2.96 -20.26
CA HIS A 265 5.77 3.06 -19.05
C HIS A 265 5.89 1.72 -18.33
N THR A 266 7.03 1.54 -17.66
CA THR A 266 7.25 0.49 -16.66
C THR A 266 8.13 1.02 -15.54
N TRP A 267 7.82 0.64 -14.30
CA TRP A 267 8.64 0.98 -13.14
C TRP A 267 8.48 -0.01 -12.01
N THR A 268 9.33 0.15 -11.00
CA THR A 268 9.28 -0.65 -9.77
C THR A 268 9.38 0.23 -8.55
N GLY A 269 8.97 -0.31 -7.40
CA GLY A 269 9.14 0.27 -6.09
C GLY A 269 9.24 -0.80 -5.01
N GLN A 270 9.72 -0.39 -3.84
CA GLN A 270 9.85 -1.28 -2.70
C GLN A 270 8.71 -1.07 -1.72
N LEU A 271 7.96 -2.12 -1.44
CA LEU A 271 6.99 -2.17 -0.36
C LEU A 271 7.72 -2.56 0.92
N GLY A 272 7.45 -1.84 2.01
CA GLY A 272 7.92 -2.24 3.35
C GLY A 272 6.93 -3.19 4.00
N LEU A 273 7.36 -4.41 4.31
CA LEU A 273 6.59 -5.39 5.05
C LEU A 273 7.23 -5.66 6.41
N THR A 274 6.39 -5.80 7.43
CA THR A 274 6.72 -6.32 8.75
C THR A 274 6.36 -7.80 8.84
N PHE A 275 6.91 -8.54 9.80
CA PHE A 275 6.61 -9.98 9.91
C PHE A 275 5.19 -10.27 10.39
N ASP A 276 4.59 -9.34 11.11
CA ASP A 276 3.19 -9.40 11.54
C ASP A 276 2.21 -8.81 10.52
N LEU A 277 2.72 -8.22 9.41
CA LEU A 277 1.97 -7.54 8.35
C LEU A 277 1.16 -6.33 8.86
N MET A 278 1.60 -5.70 9.95
CA MET A 278 0.99 -4.53 10.55
C MET A 278 1.82 -3.27 10.29
N PRO A 279 1.19 -2.10 10.15
CA PRO A 279 1.89 -0.81 10.25
C PRO A 279 2.31 -0.56 11.69
N HIS A 280 3.45 0.11 11.90
CA HIS A 280 3.95 0.49 13.21
C HIS A 280 4.35 1.95 13.27
N ILE A 281 4.01 2.60 14.39
CA ILE A 281 4.60 3.83 14.88
C ILE A 281 5.39 3.45 16.12
N GLY A 282 6.62 3.91 16.24
CA GLY A 282 7.42 3.60 17.40
C GLY A 282 8.54 4.59 17.65
N ARG A 283 9.28 4.32 18.70
CA ARG A 283 10.48 5.03 19.08
C ARG A 283 11.61 4.03 19.21
N VAL A 284 12.79 4.40 18.75
CA VAL A 284 13.98 3.55 18.86
C VAL A 284 14.53 3.68 20.28
N ASP A 285 14.58 2.57 21.00
CA ASP A 285 15.13 2.53 22.37
C ASP A 285 16.66 2.49 22.34
N GLY A 286 17.30 3.14 23.30
CA GLY A 286 18.74 3.12 23.52
C GLY A 286 19.36 4.50 23.71
N ILE A 287 20.56 4.52 24.33
CA ILE A 287 21.23 5.76 24.75
C ILE A 287 21.56 6.69 23.57
N GLN A 288 21.89 6.12 22.41
CA GLN A 288 22.24 6.90 21.21
C GLN A 288 21.06 7.16 20.27
N THR A 289 19.94 6.50 20.46
CA THR A 289 18.79 6.53 19.56
C THR A 289 17.48 6.94 20.21
N ASP A 290 17.52 7.31 21.49
CA ASP A 290 16.37 7.87 22.21
C ASP A 290 15.93 9.19 21.56
N GLY A 291 14.62 9.33 21.24
CA GLY A 291 14.06 10.46 20.49
C GLY A 291 14.08 10.30 18.96
N ILE A 292 14.52 9.15 18.43
CA ILE A 292 14.30 8.79 17.03
C ILE A 292 13.00 8.01 16.91
N HIS A 293 12.03 8.62 16.27
CA HIS A 293 10.74 8.01 15.96
C HIS A 293 10.78 7.31 14.60
N TYR A 294 9.89 6.36 14.37
CA TYR A 294 9.72 5.73 13.07
C TYR A 294 8.25 5.45 12.77
N ALA A 295 7.93 5.40 11.47
CA ALA A 295 6.64 4.99 10.95
C ALA A 295 6.85 4.20 9.66
N PHE A 296 6.38 2.94 9.61
CA PHE A 296 6.59 2.05 8.47
C PHE A 296 5.65 0.82 8.48
N GLY A 297 5.83 -0.08 7.49
CA GLY A 297 5.17 -1.40 7.48
C GLY A 297 3.82 -1.42 6.78
N TYR A 298 3.56 -0.51 5.86
CA TYR A 298 2.24 -0.37 5.21
C TYR A 298 1.87 -1.52 4.26
N GLY A 299 2.80 -2.39 3.89
CA GLY A 299 2.54 -3.66 3.19
C GLY A 299 1.79 -3.58 1.86
N GLY A 300 1.78 -2.42 1.20
CA GLY A 300 1.05 -2.16 -0.05
C GLY A 300 -0.26 -1.37 0.12
N HIS A 301 -0.64 -1.01 1.35
CA HIS A 301 -1.78 -0.13 1.67
C HIS A 301 -1.33 1.31 2.01
N GLY A 302 -0.09 1.67 1.65
CA GLY A 302 0.55 2.92 2.07
C GLY A 302 -0.12 4.19 1.56
N LEU A 303 -0.92 4.16 0.50
CA LEU A 303 -1.56 5.36 0.00
C LEU A 303 -2.48 5.99 1.05
N SER A 304 -3.40 5.23 1.61
CA SER A 304 -4.29 5.69 2.68
C SER A 304 -3.64 5.62 4.06
N ILE A 305 -3.06 4.48 4.41
CA ILE A 305 -2.55 4.24 5.76
C ILE A 305 -1.36 5.15 6.10
N ALA A 306 -0.45 5.46 5.15
CA ALA A 306 0.65 6.39 5.43
C ALA A 306 0.14 7.83 5.62
N THR A 307 -0.94 8.24 4.94
CA THR A 307 -1.58 9.54 5.18
C THR A 307 -2.12 9.62 6.61
N TYR A 308 -2.86 8.61 7.04
CA TYR A 308 -3.40 8.54 8.41
C TYR A 308 -2.29 8.46 9.47
N VAL A 309 -1.34 7.54 9.31
CA VAL A 309 -0.21 7.37 10.23
C VAL A 309 0.65 8.64 10.30
N GLY A 310 0.85 9.35 9.19
CA GLY A 310 1.54 10.65 9.18
C GLY A 310 0.83 11.68 10.06
N THR A 311 -0.50 11.74 10.00
CA THR A 311 -1.31 12.60 10.87
C THR A 311 -1.22 12.19 12.33
N GLU A 312 -1.30 10.89 12.64
CA GLU A 312 -1.15 10.38 14.00
C GLU A 312 0.23 10.70 14.59
N VAL A 313 1.29 10.48 13.82
CA VAL A 313 2.66 10.86 14.24
C VAL A 313 2.77 12.37 14.47
N GLY A 314 2.21 13.18 13.59
CA GLY A 314 2.18 14.64 13.77
C GLY A 314 1.50 15.05 15.08
N LYS A 315 0.33 14.47 15.38
CA LYS A 315 -0.40 14.72 16.64
C LYS A 315 0.36 14.22 17.87
N LEU A 316 1.01 13.06 17.79
CA LEU A 316 1.86 12.52 18.88
C LEU A 316 3.03 13.44 19.19
N LEU A 317 3.78 13.87 18.17
CA LEU A 317 4.92 14.77 18.32
C LEU A 317 4.52 16.18 18.80
N ALA A 318 3.32 16.62 18.44
CA ALA A 318 2.74 17.87 18.92
C ALA A 318 2.11 17.76 20.32
N GLY A 319 2.08 16.57 20.94
CA GLY A 319 1.46 16.34 22.26
C GLY A 319 -0.07 16.46 22.26
N GLN A 320 -0.72 16.40 21.08
CA GLN A 320 -2.17 16.49 20.94
C GLN A 320 -2.88 15.18 21.28
N ILE A 321 -2.21 14.05 21.07
CA ILE A 321 -2.64 12.73 21.50
C ILE A 321 -1.51 12.04 22.26
N SER A 322 -1.86 11.14 23.19
CA SER A 322 -0.89 10.41 24.00
C SER A 322 -0.55 9.03 23.44
N ARG A 323 -1.38 8.49 22.56
CA ARG A 323 -1.22 7.15 21.98
C ARG A 323 -1.92 7.03 20.63
N SER A 324 -1.47 6.05 19.83
CA SER A 324 -2.08 5.62 18.58
C SER A 324 -2.19 4.09 18.58
N PRO A 325 -3.22 3.48 17.98
CA PRO A 325 -3.34 2.02 17.88
C PRO A 325 -2.14 1.37 17.18
N PHE A 326 -1.43 2.11 16.31
CA PHE A 326 -0.23 1.64 15.62
C PHE A 326 1.05 1.62 16.48
N GLN A 327 1.00 2.12 17.73
CA GLN A 327 2.10 2.04 18.71
C GLN A 327 1.97 0.85 19.66
N GLU A 328 0.77 0.32 19.81
CA GLU A 328 0.46 -0.68 20.85
C GLU A 328 0.73 -2.12 20.41
N ILE A 329 1.05 -2.33 19.15
CA ILE A 329 1.37 -3.66 18.62
C ILE A 329 2.84 -3.98 18.89
N PRO A 330 3.14 -5.09 19.59
CA PRO A 330 4.51 -5.56 19.75
C PRO A 330 5.14 -5.85 18.38
N GLU A 331 6.33 -5.32 18.16
CA GLU A 331 7.06 -5.57 16.93
C GLU A 331 7.50 -7.03 16.84
N ASP A 332 7.18 -7.67 15.72
CA ASP A 332 7.61 -9.03 15.45
C ASP A 332 8.94 -9.02 14.68
N THR A 333 10.00 -9.47 15.32
CA THR A 333 11.30 -9.66 14.69
C THR A 333 11.64 -11.14 14.63
N ARG A 334 12.44 -11.54 13.63
CA ARG A 334 12.84 -12.93 13.46
C ARG A 334 14.36 -13.07 13.64
N PHE A 335 14.80 -14.00 14.46
CA PHE A 335 16.22 -14.23 14.78
C PHE A 335 17.10 -14.50 13.53
N PHE A 336 16.51 -15.05 12.47
CA PHE A 336 17.18 -15.34 11.21
C PHE A 336 17.27 -14.15 10.26
N TYR A 337 16.57 -13.03 10.53
CA TYR A 337 16.54 -11.85 9.69
C TYR A 337 17.33 -10.70 10.31
N ARG A 338 18.37 -10.25 9.60
CA ARG A 338 19.21 -9.11 10.01
C ARG A 338 19.35 -8.07 8.89
N GLY A 339 18.26 -7.89 8.10
CA GLY A 339 18.16 -6.86 7.06
C GLY A 339 18.53 -7.33 5.64
N ARG A 340 18.80 -8.61 5.42
CA ARG A 340 18.86 -9.23 4.07
C ARG A 340 17.72 -10.23 3.95
N PRO A 341 16.73 -10.00 3.08
CA PRO A 341 15.53 -10.85 2.98
C PRO A 341 15.81 -12.11 2.14
N TRP A 342 16.82 -12.91 2.51
CA TRP A 342 17.26 -14.12 1.82
C TRP A 342 16.17 -15.18 1.69
N PHE A 343 15.17 -15.15 2.56
CA PHE A 343 14.05 -16.09 2.60
C PHE A 343 12.98 -15.81 1.52
N LEU A 344 12.96 -14.63 0.88
CA LEU A 344 11.93 -14.24 -0.09
C LEU A 344 11.79 -15.19 -1.29
N PRO A 345 12.87 -15.76 -1.87
CA PRO A 345 12.71 -16.76 -2.93
C PRO A 345 11.94 -18.00 -2.49
N PHE A 346 12.17 -18.49 -1.27
CA PHE A 346 11.44 -19.64 -0.69
C PHE A 346 10.00 -19.28 -0.38
N ALA A 347 9.76 -18.10 0.19
CA ALA A 347 8.42 -17.59 0.40
C ALA A 347 7.66 -17.44 -0.93
N ALA A 348 8.32 -16.99 -1.99
CA ALA A 348 7.72 -16.87 -3.31
C ALA A 348 7.30 -18.24 -3.87
N GLN A 349 8.13 -19.29 -3.72
CA GLN A 349 7.77 -20.64 -4.15
C GLN A 349 6.59 -21.20 -3.35
N TYR A 350 6.61 -21.01 -2.02
CA TYR A 350 5.51 -21.43 -1.15
C TYR A 350 4.18 -20.79 -1.56
N TYR A 351 4.14 -19.47 -1.76
CA TYR A 351 2.91 -18.78 -2.15
C TYR A 351 2.44 -19.15 -3.56
N ARG A 352 3.36 -19.40 -4.50
CA ARG A 352 3.00 -19.94 -5.84
C ARG A 352 2.35 -21.31 -5.73
N PHE A 353 2.94 -22.19 -4.95
CA PHE A 353 2.34 -23.51 -4.70
C PHE A 353 0.95 -23.37 -4.07
N LYS A 354 0.80 -22.49 -3.08
CA LYS A 354 -0.49 -22.21 -2.47
C LYS A 354 -1.51 -21.68 -3.47
N ASP A 355 -1.13 -20.80 -4.39
CA ASP A 355 -2.02 -20.30 -5.46
C ASP A 355 -2.44 -21.40 -6.44
N LEU A 356 -1.71 -22.50 -6.57
CA LEU A 356 -2.06 -23.64 -7.39
C LEU A 356 -3.08 -24.58 -6.70
N VAL A 357 -2.93 -24.82 -5.40
CA VAL A 357 -3.69 -25.85 -4.67
C VAL A 357 -4.87 -25.33 -3.85
N SER A 358 -4.95 -24.01 -3.56
CA SER A 358 -6.05 -23.42 -2.76
C SER A 358 -7.30 -23.07 -3.55
#